data_93122cfb986ef8bb4b44f1438eebcd4c
#
_entry.id   93122cfb986ef8bb4b44f1438eebcd4c
#
_cell.length_a   1.000
_cell.length_b   1.000
_cell.length_c   1.000
_cell.angle_alpha   90.00
_cell.angle_beta   90.00
_cell.angle_gamma   90.00
#
_symmetry.space_group_name_H-M   'P 1'
#
loop_
_entity.id
_entity.type
_entity.pdbx_description
1 polymer ?
#
loop_
_entity_poly.entity_id
_entity_poly.type
_entity_poly.pdbx_seq_one_letter_code
_entity_poly.pdbx_strand_id
1 'polypeptide(L)'
;MYRAVTRQIEVTVEPNFLPEHSSVEKREYFWSYTIVITNTGHETVQLRTRHWIITDASGRSQEVRGQGVVGEQPVLAPGERFEYTSGVPLPTASGIMSGRYQMVSESGEQFEIDVPTFSLDSPDAKRVLN
;
A
#
# COMPACT_ATOMS: atom_id res chain seq x y z
N MET A 1 -5.47 11.99 0.50
CA MET A 1 -5.68 10.62 -0.01
C MET A 1 -4.89 10.43 -1.30
N TYR A 2 -4.18 9.33 -1.40
CA TYR A 2 -3.39 8.97 -2.58
C TYR A 2 -4.24 8.10 -3.51
N ARG A 3 -4.06 8.26 -4.80
CA ARG A 3 -4.90 7.58 -5.79
C ARG A 3 -4.11 7.27 -7.06
N ALA A 4 -4.29 6.07 -7.60
CA ALA A 4 -3.75 5.68 -8.90
C ALA A 4 -4.79 4.83 -9.62
N VAL A 5 -4.81 4.92 -10.94
CA VAL A 5 -5.70 4.10 -11.77
C VAL A 5 -4.86 3.44 -12.84
N THR A 6 -4.94 2.12 -12.92
CA THR A 6 -4.26 1.32 -13.93
C THR A 6 -5.30 0.39 -14.55
N ARG A 7 -5.46 0.46 -15.86
CA ARG A 7 -6.39 -0.41 -16.59
C ARG A 7 -7.80 -0.44 -15.96
N GLN A 8 -8.29 0.75 -15.59
CA GLN A 8 -9.61 0.94 -14.99
C GLN A 8 -9.76 0.33 -13.61
N ILE A 9 -8.66 0.01 -12.95
CA ILE A 9 -8.69 -0.41 -11.54
C ILE A 9 -8.09 0.70 -10.72
N GLU A 10 -8.90 1.23 -9.81
CA GLU A 10 -8.51 2.34 -8.95
C GLU A 10 -7.98 1.80 -7.62
N VAL A 11 -6.85 2.34 -7.18
CA VAL A 11 -6.29 2.04 -5.86
C VAL A 11 -6.15 3.34 -5.11
N THR A 12 -6.76 3.42 -3.93
CA THR A 12 -6.59 4.57 -3.03
C THR A 12 -5.89 4.12 -1.76
N VAL A 13 -5.09 5.01 -1.18
CA VAL A 13 -4.36 4.73 0.05
C VAL A 13 -4.53 5.87 1.03
N GLU A 14 -4.82 5.53 2.28
CA GLU A 14 -4.92 6.48 3.38
C GLU A 14 -3.98 6.00 4.51
N PRO A 15 -2.77 6.60 4.64
CA PRO A 15 -1.87 6.23 5.72
C PRO A 15 -2.19 7.00 7.00
N ASN A 16 -1.94 6.35 8.15
CA ASN A 16 -2.14 6.93 9.48
C ASN A 16 -0.97 6.57 10.37
N PHE A 17 -0.34 7.59 10.96
CA PHE A 17 0.67 7.36 11.98
C PHE A 17 0.03 6.85 13.28
N LEU A 18 0.67 5.87 13.93
CA LEU A 18 0.17 5.26 15.15
C LEU A 18 1.09 5.64 16.33
N PRO A 19 0.85 6.78 16.99
CA PRO A 19 1.72 7.22 18.08
C PRO A 19 1.75 6.26 19.27
N GLU A 20 0.64 5.59 19.57
CA GLU A 20 0.55 4.65 20.67
C GLU A 20 1.35 3.37 20.45
N HIS A 21 1.72 3.08 19.20
CA HIS A 21 2.57 1.93 18.87
C HIS A 21 3.99 2.33 18.55
N SER A 22 4.33 3.61 18.70
CA SER A 22 5.62 4.15 18.29
C SER A 22 6.43 4.59 19.50
N SER A 23 7.76 4.58 19.37
CA SER A 23 8.67 5.03 20.41
C SER A 23 9.87 5.73 19.75
N VAL A 24 10.02 7.02 19.99
CA VAL A 24 11.16 7.79 19.49
C VAL A 24 12.47 7.27 20.08
N GLU A 25 12.45 6.91 21.37
CA GLU A 25 13.63 6.42 22.06
C GLU A 25 14.14 5.11 21.50
N LYS A 26 13.22 4.23 21.11
CA LYS A 26 13.57 2.91 20.55
C LYS A 26 13.72 2.94 19.04
N ARG A 27 13.46 4.10 18.41
CA ARG A 27 13.45 4.24 16.97
C ARG A 27 12.50 3.25 16.31
N GLU A 28 11.30 3.17 16.85
CA GLU A 28 10.24 2.32 16.35
C GLU A 28 9.05 3.20 16.00
N TYR A 29 8.72 3.28 14.72
CA TYR A 29 7.61 4.09 14.22
C TYR A 29 6.68 3.17 13.44
N PHE A 30 5.37 3.32 13.69
CA PHE A 30 4.37 2.48 13.06
C PHE A 30 3.30 3.31 12.40
N TRP A 31 2.87 2.83 11.25
CA TRP A 31 1.73 3.39 10.52
C TRP A 31 0.77 2.26 10.19
N SER A 32 -0.52 2.60 10.11
CA SER A 32 -1.48 1.78 9.40
C SER A 32 -1.72 2.44 8.04
N TYR A 33 -2.14 1.65 7.07
CA TYR A 33 -2.59 2.18 5.80
C TYR A 33 -3.82 1.42 5.36
N THR A 34 -4.83 2.18 4.90
CA THR A 34 -6.08 1.61 4.41
C THR A 34 -6.10 1.74 2.90
N ILE A 35 -6.31 0.63 2.22
CA ILE A 35 -6.30 0.56 0.77
C ILE A 35 -7.68 0.14 0.30
N VAL A 36 -8.18 0.84 -0.73
CA VAL A 36 -9.42 0.46 -1.41
C VAL A 36 -9.09 0.22 -2.87
N ILE A 37 -9.43 -0.98 -3.35
CA ILE A 37 -9.22 -1.38 -4.74
C ILE A 37 -10.60 -1.47 -5.37
N THR A 38 -10.85 -0.68 -6.42
CA THR A 38 -12.16 -0.62 -7.08
C THR A 38 -12.01 -0.98 -8.55
N ASN A 39 -12.81 -1.93 -9.00
CA ASN A 39 -12.84 -2.31 -10.41
C ASN A 39 -13.87 -1.44 -11.12
N THR A 40 -13.40 -0.45 -11.90
CA THR A 40 -14.27 0.41 -12.69
C THR A 40 -14.30 -0.01 -14.16
N GLY A 41 -13.74 -1.18 -14.47
CA GLY A 41 -13.71 -1.73 -15.82
C GLY A 41 -14.89 -2.63 -16.14
N HIS A 42 -14.74 -3.39 -17.20
CA HIS A 42 -15.80 -4.24 -17.72
C HIS A 42 -15.56 -5.74 -17.53
N GLU A 43 -14.39 -6.11 -17.04
CA GLU A 43 -14.05 -7.51 -16.79
C GLU A 43 -13.87 -7.77 -15.31
N THR A 44 -14.21 -8.98 -14.87
CA THR A 44 -13.89 -9.44 -13.52
C THR A 44 -12.38 -9.69 -13.43
N VAL A 45 -11.76 -9.23 -12.33
CA VAL A 45 -10.34 -9.39 -12.10
C VAL A 45 -10.10 -9.97 -10.73
N GLN A 46 -8.94 -10.61 -10.55
CA GLN A 46 -8.55 -11.16 -9.26
C GLN A 46 -7.15 -10.68 -8.91
N LEU A 47 -6.98 -10.22 -7.68
CA LEU A 47 -5.67 -9.89 -7.15
C LEU A 47 -4.96 -11.18 -6.74
N ARG A 48 -3.73 -11.38 -7.26
CA ARG A 48 -2.97 -12.60 -7.00
C ARG A 48 -1.81 -12.38 -6.07
N THR A 49 -0.97 -11.37 -6.33
CA THR A 49 0.22 -11.13 -5.54
C THR A 49 0.40 -9.65 -5.28
N ARG A 50 1.20 -9.35 -4.25
CA ARG A 50 1.59 -7.99 -3.90
C ARG A 50 3.11 -7.85 -3.93
N HIS A 51 3.57 -6.65 -4.26
CA HIS A 51 4.98 -6.31 -4.23
C HIS A 51 5.11 -4.90 -3.66
N TRP A 52 5.74 -4.77 -2.49
CA TRP A 52 5.97 -3.50 -1.83
C TRP A 52 7.44 -3.12 -1.85
N ILE A 53 7.70 -1.84 -2.00
CA ILE A 53 9.02 -1.24 -1.84
C ILE A 53 8.89 -0.17 -0.78
N ILE A 54 9.60 -0.36 0.35
CA ILE A 54 9.49 0.51 1.51
C ILE A 54 10.86 1.14 1.74
N THR A 55 10.93 2.47 1.70
CA THR A 55 12.19 3.21 1.83
C THR A 55 12.10 4.10 3.06
N ASP A 56 13.06 3.98 3.98
CA ASP A 56 13.08 4.81 5.18
C ASP A 56 13.81 6.14 4.92
N ALA A 57 13.83 7.01 5.93
CA ALA A 57 14.41 8.35 5.79
C ALA A 57 15.93 8.34 5.59
N SER A 58 16.61 7.23 5.90
CA SER A 58 18.04 7.11 5.67
C SER A 58 18.35 6.58 4.28
N GLY A 59 17.34 6.29 3.47
CA GLY A 59 17.51 5.79 2.12
C GLY A 59 17.59 4.27 2.00
N ARG A 60 17.39 3.55 3.10
CA ARG A 60 17.37 2.09 3.06
C ARG A 60 16.02 1.61 2.54
N SER A 61 16.07 0.72 1.57
CA SER A 61 14.87 0.13 0.99
C SER A 61 14.79 -1.35 1.29
N GLN A 62 13.58 -1.83 1.49
CA GLN A 62 13.30 -3.24 1.57
C GLN A 62 12.14 -3.57 0.65
N GLU A 63 12.14 -4.78 0.11
CA GLU A 63 11.07 -5.26 -0.74
C GLU A 63 10.33 -6.38 -0.04
N VAL A 64 9.00 -6.36 -0.17
CA VAL A 64 8.14 -7.41 0.38
C VAL A 64 7.29 -7.96 -0.75
N ARG A 65 7.39 -9.25 -0.98
CA ARG A 65 6.58 -9.95 -1.98
C ARG A 65 5.78 -11.05 -1.29
N GLY A 66 4.56 -11.23 -1.75
CA GLY A 66 3.72 -12.27 -1.20
C GLY A 66 2.45 -12.46 -1.98
N GLN A 67 1.72 -13.51 -1.63
CA GLN A 67 0.43 -13.81 -2.25
C GLN A 67 -0.67 -13.05 -1.53
N GLY A 68 -1.56 -12.44 -2.31
CA GLY A 68 -2.75 -11.79 -1.78
C GLY A 68 -2.46 -10.59 -0.90
N VAL A 69 -3.50 -10.13 -0.24
CA VAL A 69 -3.47 -9.03 0.73
C VAL A 69 -4.28 -9.46 1.94
N VAL A 70 -3.72 -9.30 3.14
CA VAL A 70 -4.31 -9.73 4.43
C VAL A 70 -4.93 -11.13 4.34
N GLY A 71 -4.23 -12.06 3.67
CA GLY A 71 -4.65 -13.45 3.56
C GLY A 71 -5.71 -13.72 2.50
N GLU A 72 -6.01 -12.75 1.63
CA GLU A 72 -7.05 -12.91 0.62
C GLU A 72 -6.56 -12.58 -0.78
N GLN A 73 -7.15 -13.23 -1.77
CA GLN A 73 -6.96 -12.93 -3.18
C GLN A 73 -8.31 -12.53 -3.76
N PRO A 74 -8.75 -11.29 -3.49
CA PRO A 74 -10.12 -10.89 -3.81
C PRO A 74 -10.41 -10.91 -5.30
N VAL A 75 -11.62 -11.38 -5.64
CA VAL A 75 -12.15 -11.36 -6.99
C VAL A 75 -13.14 -10.20 -7.06
N LEU A 76 -12.92 -9.31 -8.02
CA LEU A 76 -13.73 -8.09 -8.15
C LEU A 76 -14.44 -8.08 -9.50
N ALA A 77 -15.75 -8.21 -9.47
CA ALA A 77 -16.57 -7.98 -10.65
C ALA A 77 -16.63 -6.48 -10.95
N PRO A 78 -17.04 -6.08 -12.17
CA PRO A 78 -17.20 -4.66 -12.47
C PRO A 78 -18.05 -3.94 -11.43
N GLY A 79 -17.53 -2.83 -10.90
CA GLY A 79 -18.19 -2.03 -9.87
C GLY A 79 -17.90 -2.46 -8.45
N GLU A 80 -17.27 -3.61 -8.24
CA GLU A 80 -16.96 -4.09 -6.90
C GLU A 80 -15.64 -3.51 -6.38
N ARG A 81 -15.52 -3.47 -5.06
CA ARG A 81 -14.31 -2.98 -4.41
C ARG A 81 -13.95 -3.86 -3.22
N PHE A 82 -12.67 -3.81 -2.86
CA PHE A 82 -12.13 -4.51 -1.69
C PHE A 82 -11.35 -3.50 -0.87
N GLU A 83 -11.64 -3.44 0.42
CA GLU A 83 -10.96 -2.54 1.34
C GLU A 83 -10.23 -3.35 2.40
N TYR A 84 -9.00 -2.97 2.71
CA TYR A 84 -8.27 -3.59 3.80
C TYR A 84 -7.33 -2.58 4.46
N THR A 85 -6.96 -2.88 5.71
CA THR A 85 -6.00 -2.07 6.47
C THR A 85 -4.87 -2.98 6.91
N SER A 86 -3.65 -2.51 6.76
CA SER A 86 -2.46 -3.22 7.19
C SER A 86 -1.52 -2.25 7.89
N GLY A 87 -0.38 -2.73 8.36
CA GLY A 87 0.56 -1.91 9.10
C GLY A 87 1.96 -2.02 8.55
N VAL A 88 2.78 -1.01 8.84
CA VAL A 88 4.18 -0.98 8.45
C VAL A 88 5.02 -0.30 9.52
N PRO A 89 6.13 -0.94 9.96
CA PRO A 89 7.07 -0.31 10.87
C PRO A 89 8.24 0.30 10.11
N LEU A 90 8.80 1.38 10.66
CA LEU A 90 10.07 1.95 10.17
C LEU A 90 10.95 2.30 11.36
N PRO A 91 12.28 2.23 11.18
CA PRO A 91 13.21 2.70 12.21
C PRO A 91 13.42 4.21 12.19
N THR A 92 12.80 4.92 11.26
CA THR A 92 12.92 6.37 11.10
C THR A 92 11.56 7.02 11.16
N ALA A 93 11.54 8.33 11.42
CA ALA A 93 10.31 9.08 11.66
C ALA A 93 9.49 9.32 10.40
N SER A 94 10.04 9.00 9.25
CA SER A 94 9.33 9.14 7.98
C SER A 94 9.87 8.13 6.97
N GLY A 95 9.14 7.97 5.87
CA GLY A 95 9.56 7.12 4.78
C GLY A 95 8.59 7.21 3.61
N ILE A 96 8.81 6.36 2.63
CA ILE A 96 8.01 6.31 1.41
C ILE A 96 7.69 4.84 1.11
N MET A 97 6.48 4.59 0.70
CA MET A 97 6.06 3.25 0.35
C MET A 97 5.44 3.28 -1.04
N SER A 98 5.84 2.33 -1.88
CA SER A 98 5.28 2.16 -3.21
C SER A 98 5.04 0.67 -3.45
N GLY A 99 4.23 0.36 -4.44
CA GLY A 99 3.96 -1.05 -4.71
C GLY A 99 3.13 -1.27 -5.94
N ARG A 100 2.85 -2.55 -6.16
CA ARG A 100 2.02 -2.99 -7.27
C ARG A 100 1.37 -4.31 -6.90
N TYR A 101 0.26 -4.58 -7.55
CA TYR A 101 -0.42 -5.87 -7.44
C TYR A 101 -0.39 -6.55 -8.79
N GLN A 102 -0.19 -7.86 -8.77
CA GLN A 102 -0.34 -8.67 -9.97
C GLN A 102 -1.77 -9.18 -10.00
N MET A 103 -2.43 -8.95 -11.11
CA MET A 103 -3.85 -9.26 -11.31
C MET A 103 -3.99 -10.27 -12.44
N VAL A 104 -5.14 -10.94 -12.46
CA VAL A 104 -5.53 -11.78 -13.58
C VAL A 104 -6.97 -11.45 -13.93
N SER A 105 -7.27 -11.29 -15.22
CA SER A 105 -8.64 -11.08 -15.70
C SER A 105 -9.35 -12.42 -15.88
N GLU A 106 -10.67 -12.37 -16.03
CA GLU A 106 -11.45 -13.59 -16.26
C GLU A 106 -11.07 -14.30 -17.56
N SER A 107 -10.48 -13.58 -18.52
CA SER A 107 -9.96 -14.18 -19.74
C SER A 107 -8.59 -14.83 -19.56
N GLY A 108 -8.01 -14.74 -18.37
CA GLY A 108 -6.72 -15.33 -18.05
C GLY A 108 -5.53 -14.42 -18.31
N GLU A 109 -5.75 -13.18 -18.72
CA GLU A 109 -4.67 -12.23 -18.95
C GLU A 109 -4.08 -11.76 -17.61
N GLN A 110 -2.75 -11.85 -17.50
CA GLN A 110 -2.02 -11.38 -16.33
C GLN A 110 -1.53 -9.97 -16.59
N PHE A 111 -1.67 -9.10 -15.59
CA PHE A 111 -1.22 -7.72 -15.71
C PHE A 111 -0.94 -7.15 -14.33
N GLU A 112 -0.20 -6.05 -14.28
CA GLU A 112 0.10 -5.36 -13.03
C GLU A 112 -0.65 -4.05 -12.94
N ILE A 113 -1.04 -3.70 -11.71
CA ILE A 113 -1.59 -2.37 -11.43
C ILE A 113 -0.74 -1.71 -10.36
N ASP A 114 -0.67 -0.38 -10.42
CA ASP A 114 0.13 0.39 -9.49
C ASP A 114 -0.66 0.78 -8.26
N VAL A 115 0.00 0.67 -7.11
CA VAL A 115 -0.44 1.35 -5.89
C VAL A 115 0.22 2.71 -5.93
N PRO A 116 -0.51 3.80 -5.64
CA PRO A 116 0.13 5.13 -5.66
C PRO A 116 1.24 5.17 -4.60
N THR A 117 2.35 5.80 -4.95
CA THR A 117 3.43 6.02 -3.99
C THR A 117 2.91 6.95 -2.91
N PHE A 118 3.12 6.61 -1.65
CA PHE A 118 2.62 7.42 -0.55
C PHE A 118 3.69 7.62 0.51
N SER A 119 3.55 8.73 1.22
CA SER A 119 4.48 9.16 2.24
C SER A 119 4.03 8.63 3.60
N LEU A 120 5.00 8.20 4.40
CA LEU A 120 4.79 7.81 5.79
C LEU A 120 5.40 8.91 6.63
N ASP A 121 4.55 9.74 7.24
CA ASP A 121 4.99 10.91 7.98
C ASP A 121 4.57 10.82 9.44
N SER A 122 5.42 11.34 10.32
CA SER A 122 5.11 11.48 11.74
C SER A 122 5.39 12.92 12.18
N PRO A 123 4.87 13.35 13.34
CA PRO A 123 5.19 14.70 13.84
C PRO A 123 6.68 14.94 14.02
N ASP A 124 7.46 13.90 14.32
CA ASP A 124 8.90 14.02 14.53
C ASP A 124 9.66 14.32 13.25
N ALA A 125 9.16 13.87 12.11
CA ALA A 125 9.79 14.15 10.82
C ALA A 125 9.82 15.64 10.51
N LYS A 126 8.81 16.38 10.93
CA LYS A 126 8.73 17.82 10.70
C LYS A 126 9.78 18.59 11.47
N ARG A 127 10.22 18.08 12.62
CA ARG A 127 11.26 18.71 13.43
C ARG A 127 12.62 18.59 12.77
N VAL A 128 12.87 17.49 12.10
CA VAL A 128 14.14 17.21 11.45
C VAL A 128 14.36 18.12 10.26
N LEU A 129 13.29 18.56 9.61
CA LEU A 129 13.36 19.40 8.42
C LEU A 129 13.66 20.87 8.72
N ASN A 130 13.67 21.25 9.96
CA ASN A 130 14.00 22.59 10.39
C ASN A 130 15.48 22.68 10.76
#